data_63c3a7b6eb1c54dd5377d4b1592cce82
#
_entry.id   63c3a7b6eb1c54dd5377d4b1592cce82
#
_cell.length_a   1.000
_cell.length_b   1.000
_cell.length_c   1.000
_cell.angle_alpha   90.00
_cell.angle_beta   90.00
_cell.angle_gamma   90.00
#
_symmetry.space_group_name_H-M   'P 1'
#
loop_
_entity.id
_entity.type
_entity.pdbx_description
1 polymer ?
#
loop_
_entity_poly.entity_id
_entity_poly.type
_entity_poly.pdbx_seq_one_letter_code
_entity_poly.pdbx_strand_id
1 'polypeptide(L)'
;FTFFLYFIFMTKKRFLDFSTLLDSFYYERDKAERMKVKGQDLLRLCSNIQDKLCRKIAVQEKELKDSLNRDKLRKKGDLLQANMYKMVRGQSFIDVEDYYDNNKIVRIKLSPTLNPSQNVQKYYKDYRRAKTREEMLTVQIAKAKAELQYISAVQESLGRAESERELTEIRQELVDEGYLKNRNPKGRNKALKLLPPKE
;
A
#
# COMPACT_ATOMS: atom_id res chain seq x y z
N PHE A 1 -32.91 -18.98 -47.29
CA PHE A 1 -32.97 -19.25 -45.83
C PHE A 1 -32.08 -18.25 -45.12
N THR A 2 -32.69 -17.37 -44.31
CA THR A 2 -31.98 -16.33 -43.56
C THR A 2 -31.86 -16.81 -42.12
N PHE A 3 -30.63 -17.00 -41.65
CA PHE A 3 -30.37 -17.40 -40.26
C PHE A 3 -30.26 -16.16 -39.36
N PHE A 4 -30.91 -16.19 -38.20
CA PHE A 4 -30.93 -15.12 -37.22
C PHE A 4 -30.25 -15.60 -35.92
N LEU A 5 -29.33 -14.82 -35.40
CA LEU A 5 -28.75 -15.02 -34.09
C LEU A 5 -29.08 -13.82 -33.17
N TYR A 6 -29.62 -14.09 -32.00
CA TYR A 6 -29.82 -13.09 -30.98
C TYR A 6 -28.51 -12.94 -30.14
N PHE A 7 -27.84 -11.83 -30.29
CA PHE A 7 -26.74 -11.48 -29.41
C PHE A 7 -27.25 -10.80 -28.13
N ILE A 8 -26.48 -10.88 -27.05
CA ILE A 8 -26.77 -10.40 -25.69
C ILE A 8 -27.19 -8.91 -25.61
N PHE A 9 -27.02 -8.14 -26.68
CA PHE A 9 -27.44 -6.74 -26.82
C PHE A 9 -28.60 -6.52 -27.81
N MET A 10 -29.50 -7.47 -28.01
CA MET A 10 -30.68 -7.33 -28.87
C MET A 10 -30.43 -6.85 -30.32
N THR A 11 -29.23 -6.94 -30.86
CA THR A 11 -28.94 -6.60 -32.24
C THR A 11 -29.12 -7.81 -33.14
N LYS A 12 -30.08 -7.73 -34.07
CA LYS A 12 -30.28 -8.77 -35.10
C LYS A 12 -29.24 -8.61 -36.20
N LYS A 13 -28.32 -9.56 -36.36
CA LYS A 13 -27.39 -9.64 -37.49
C LYS A 13 -27.91 -10.68 -38.49
N ARG A 14 -27.89 -10.35 -39.80
CA ARG A 14 -28.23 -11.29 -40.89
C ARG A 14 -26.94 -11.86 -41.47
N PHE A 15 -26.91 -13.16 -41.67
CA PHE A 15 -25.76 -13.86 -42.26
C PHE A 15 -26.20 -14.54 -43.56
N LEU A 16 -25.32 -14.61 -44.55
CA LEU A 16 -25.58 -15.18 -45.86
C LEU A 16 -25.62 -16.71 -45.80
N ASP A 17 -24.79 -17.32 -45.00
CA ASP A 17 -24.72 -18.76 -44.81
C ASP A 17 -24.52 -19.15 -43.35
N PHE A 18 -24.70 -20.43 -43.03
CA PHE A 18 -24.60 -20.97 -41.68
C PHE A 18 -23.16 -21.05 -41.20
N SER A 19 -22.20 -21.20 -42.09
CA SER A 19 -20.76 -21.27 -41.74
C SER A 19 -20.26 -19.91 -41.21
N THR A 20 -20.56 -18.83 -41.95
CA THR A 20 -20.19 -17.45 -41.50
C THR A 20 -20.88 -17.05 -40.22
N LEU A 21 -22.10 -17.55 -39.96
CA LEU A 21 -22.80 -17.35 -38.72
C LEU A 21 -22.07 -18.03 -37.55
N LEU A 22 -21.69 -19.30 -37.72
CA LEU A 22 -20.95 -20.05 -36.70
C LEU A 22 -19.59 -19.45 -36.45
N ASP A 23 -18.81 -19.11 -37.46
CA ASP A 23 -17.50 -18.49 -37.34
C ASP A 23 -17.57 -17.16 -36.57
N SER A 24 -18.56 -16.31 -36.93
CA SER A 24 -18.78 -15.05 -36.24
C SER A 24 -19.16 -15.26 -34.76
N PHE A 25 -20.02 -16.26 -34.48
CA PHE A 25 -20.46 -16.58 -33.13
C PHE A 25 -19.30 -17.05 -32.25
N TYR A 26 -18.50 -18.00 -32.72
CA TYR A 26 -17.39 -18.54 -31.99
C TYR A 26 -16.27 -17.49 -31.80
N TYR A 27 -16.00 -16.67 -32.82
CA TYR A 27 -15.04 -15.59 -32.78
C TYR A 27 -15.41 -14.56 -31.71
N GLU A 28 -16.64 -14.07 -31.68
CA GLU A 28 -17.10 -13.08 -30.70
C GLU A 28 -17.13 -13.67 -29.28
N ARG A 29 -17.53 -14.93 -29.14
CA ARG A 29 -17.51 -15.64 -27.87
C ARG A 29 -16.09 -15.79 -27.34
N ASP A 30 -15.15 -16.24 -28.15
CA ASP A 30 -13.74 -16.37 -27.79
C ASP A 30 -13.11 -15.03 -27.40
N LYS A 31 -13.45 -13.97 -28.14
CA LYS A 31 -13.02 -12.61 -27.86
C LYS A 31 -13.52 -12.15 -26.49
N ALA A 32 -14.83 -12.35 -26.24
CA ALA A 32 -15.42 -11.96 -24.94
C ALA A 32 -14.82 -12.74 -23.78
N GLU A 33 -14.55 -14.04 -23.95
CA GLU A 33 -13.93 -14.88 -22.92
C GLU A 33 -12.48 -14.46 -22.63
N ARG A 34 -11.70 -14.18 -23.68
CA ARG A 34 -10.33 -13.64 -23.51
C ARG A 34 -10.31 -12.29 -22.80
N MET A 35 -11.21 -11.39 -23.15
CA MET A 35 -11.35 -10.10 -22.46
C MET A 35 -11.70 -10.30 -20.98
N LYS A 36 -12.65 -11.18 -20.70
CA LYS A 36 -13.06 -11.48 -19.32
C LYS A 36 -11.89 -12.01 -18.49
N VAL A 37 -11.13 -12.98 -19.01
CA VAL A 37 -9.97 -13.56 -18.31
C VAL A 37 -8.89 -12.49 -18.05
N LYS A 38 -8.50 -11.73 -19.10
CA LYS A 38 -7.50 -10.67 -18.97
C LYS A 38 -7.93 -9.57 -18.01
N GLY A 39 -9.21 -9.15 -18.09
CA GLY A 39 -9.77 -8.13 -17.17
C GLY A 39 -9.82 -8.62 -15.73
N GLN A 40 -10.22 -9.87 -15.49
CA GLN A 40 -10.25 -10.44 -14.14
C GLN A 40 -8.89 -10.54 -13.50
N ASP A 41 -7.84 -10.88 -14.25
CA ASP A 41 -6.47 -10.93 -13.73
C ASP A 41 -5.99 -9.53 -13.26
N LEU A 42 -6.28 -8.49 -14.05
CA LEU A 42 -5.94 -7.12 -13.70
C LEU A 42 -6.77 -6.61 -12.51
N LEU A 43 -8.07 -6.91 -12.46
CA LEU A 43 -8.94 -6.56 -11.33
C LEU A 43 -8.46 -7.23 -10.03
N ARG A 44 -8.09 -8.52 -10.08
CA ARG A 44 -7.54 -9.24 -8.93
C ARG A 44 -6.23 -8.61 -8.46
N LEU A 45 -5.37 -8.19 -9.39
CA LEU A 45 -4.14 -7.48 -9.07
C LEU A 45 -4.44 -6.17 -8.33
N CYS A 46 -5.31 -5.32 -8.89
CA CYS A 46 -5.70 -4.05 -8.29
C CYS A 46 -6.29 -4.25 -6.88
N SER A 47 -7.19 -5.22 -6.71
CA SER A 47 -7.76 -5.57 -5.40
C SER A 47 -6.67 -5.95 -4.37
N ASN A 48 -5.72 -6.79 -4.77
CA ASN A 48 -4.60 -7.18 -3.88
C ASN A 48 -3.72 -5.98 -3.48
N ILE A 49 -3.52 -5.01 -4.39
CA ILE A 49 -2.76 -3.79 -4.11
C ILE A 49 -3.55 -2.90 -3.15
N GLN A 50 -4.86 -2.71 -3.39
CA GLN A 50 -5.75 -1.96 -2.50
C GLN A 50 -5.74 -2.52 -1.09
N ASP A 51 -5.88 -3.84 -0.92
CA ASP A 51 -5.86 -4.50 0.38
C ASP A 51 -4.55 -4.25 1.13
N LYS A 52 -3.41 -4.30 0.42
CA LYS A 52 -2.09 -4.00 1.01
C LYS A 52 -1.99 -2.54 1.43
N LEU A 53 -2.44 -1.61 0.60
CA LEU A 53 -2.42 -0.18 0.90
C LEU A 53 -3.34 0.16 2.07
N CYS A 54 -4.56 -0.40 2.12
CA CYS A 54 -5.49 -0.21 3.22
C CYS A 54 -4.90 -0.69 4.56
N ARG A 55 -4.30 -1.88 4.58
CA ARG A 55 -3.62 -2.40 5.78
C ARG A 55 -2.44 -1.52 6.20
N LYS A 56 -1.61 -1.08 5.23
CA LYS A 56 -0.48 -0.18 5.48
C LYS A 56 -0.95 1.13 6.10
N ILE A 57 -1.97 1.77 5.51
CA ILE A 57 -2.55 3.02 6.01
C ILE A 57 -3.07 2.85 7.43
N ALA A 58 -3.83 1.78 7.70
CA ALA A 58 -4.39 1.52 9.02
C ALA A 58 -3.31 1.37 10.12
N VAL A 59 -2.21 0.66 9.81
CA VAL A 59 -1.07 0.52 10.73
C VAL A 59 -0.40 1.88 10.95
N GLN A 60 -0.13 2.63 9.89
CA GLN A 60 0.52 3.94 9.96
C GLN A 60 -0.33 4.98 10.69
N GLU A 61 -1.65 4.96 10.51
CA GLU A 61 -2.57 5.85 11.25
C GLU A 61 -2.61 5.52 12.75
N LYS A 62 -2.52 4.23 13.11
CA LYS A 62 -2.39 3.82 14.52
C LYS A 62 -1.07 4.32 15.11
N GLU A 63 0.05 4.11 14.42
CA GLU A 63 1.35 4.61 14.86
C GLU A 63 1.39 6.14 14.96
N LEU A 64 0.70 6.84 14.06
CA LEU A 64 0.56 8.30 14.11
C LEU A 64 -0.17 8.74 15.38
N LYS A 65 -1.29 8.08 15.74
CA LYS A 65 -2.03 8.35 16.97
C LYS A 65 -1.16 8.15 18.21
N ASP A 66 -0.35 7.10 18.24
CA ASP A 66 0.59 6.84 19.34
C ASP A 66 1.67 7.94 19.42
N SER A 67 2.11 8.47 18.29
CA SER A 67 3.11 9.56 18.22
C SER A 67 2.56 10.92 18.69
N LEU A 68 1.25 11.16 18.62
CA LEU A 68 0.62 12.39 19.13
C LEU A 68 0.80 12.60 20.65
N ASN A 69 1.15 11.54 21.38
CA ASN A 69 1.48 11.66 22.82
C ASN A 69 2.88 12.26 23.10
N ARG A 70 3.58 12.79 22.08
CA ARG A 70 4.93 13.35 22.19
C ARG A 70 5.02 14.48 23.23
N ASP A 71 4.01 15.34 23.33
CA ASP A 71 4.02 16.46 24.27
C ASP A 71 4.06 15.99 25.73
N LYS A 72 3.48 14.83 26.03
CA LYS A 72 3.61 14.19 27.35
C LYS A 72 5.08 13.79 27.64
N LEU A 73 5.83 13.36 26.60
CA LEU A 73 7.25 13.03 26.76
C LEU A 73 8.08 14.27 27.02
N ARG A 74 7.80 15.38 26.31
CA ARG A 74 8.45 16.68 26.55
C ARG A 74 8.18 17.17 27.96
N LYS A 75 6.90 17.24 28.37
CA LYS A 75 6.53 17.66 29.74
C LYS A 75 7.23 16.84 30.82
N LYS A 76 7.28 15.50 30.65
CA LYS A 76 8.04 14.64 31.57
C LYS A 76 9.53 14.96 31.58
N GLY A 77 10.13 15.27 30.44
CA GLY A 77 11.52 15.70 30.32
C GLY A 77 11.77 17.01 31.09
N ASP A 78 10.89 18.00 30.91
CA ASP A 78 10.97 19.31 31.57
C ASP A 78 10.83 19.16 33.12
N LEU A 79 9.85 18.33 33.55
CA LEU A 79 9.66 18.04 35.00
C LEU A 79 10.86 17.34 35.61
N LEU A 80 11.47 16.37 34.91
CA LEU A 80 12.65 15.69 35.35
C LEU A 80 13.86 16.62 35.40
N GLN A 81 14.00 17.53 34.43
CA GLN A 81 15.08 18.49 34.40
C GLN A 81 14.99 19.47 35.60
N ALA A 82 13.80 19.98 35.88
CA ALA A 82 13.56 20.87 37.00
C ALA A 82 13.82 20.19 38.36
N ASN A 83 13.58 18.89 38.49
CA ASN A 83 13.72 18.11 39.69
C ASN A 83 14.98 17.20 39.71
N MET A 84 15.97 17.48 38.85
CA MET A 84 17.14 16.61 38.67
C MET A 84 17.94 16.44 39.97
N TYR A 85 17.93 17.46 40.84
CA TYR A 85 18.60 17.44 42.17
C TYR A 85 18.01 16.43 43.15
N LYS A 86 16.72 16.03 42.94
CA LYS A 86 16.04 15.00 43.75
C LYS A 86 16.30 13.56 43.25
N MET A 87 16.91 13.42 42.09
CA MET A 87 17.10 12.13 41.44
C MET A 87 18.38 11.45 41.92
N VAL A 88 18.26 10.15 42.23
CA VAL A 88 19.41 9.32 42.60
C VAL A 88 19.55 8.17 41.60
N ARG A 89 20.80 7.81 41.30
CA ARG A 89 21.08 6.64 40.45
C ARG A 89 20.49 5.36 41.07
N GLY A 90 19.87 4.51 40.30
CA GLY A 90 19.23 3.27 40.76
C GLY A 90 17.73 3.39 41.03
N GLN A 91 17.17 4.59 41.03
CA GLN A 91 15.72 4.78 41.17
C GLN A 91 14.95 4.30 39.93
N SER A 92 13.82 3.64 40.19
CA SER A 92 12.89 3.18 39.10
C SER A 92 11.82 4.20 38.76
N PHE A 93 11.52 5.13 39.68
CA PHE A 93 10.52 6.20 39.49
C PHE A 93 10.85 7.37 40.41
N ILE A 94 10.26 8.53 40.07
CA ILE A 94 10.27 9.73 40.90
C ILE A 94 8.90 10.36 40.91
N ASP A 95 8.46 10.85 42.06
CA ASP A 95 7.22 11.61 42.19
C ASP A 95 7.60 13.11 42.19
N VAL A 96 7.03 13.87 41.23
CA VAL A 96 7.31 15.29 41.00
C VAL A 96 6.02 16.06 40.85
N GLU A 97 6.02 17.34 41.25
CA GLU A 97 4.89 18.24 41.04
C GLU A 97 4.83 18.68 39.58
N ASP A 98 3.67 18.52 38.94
CA ASP A 98 3.43 18.95 37.57
C ASP A 98 2.95 20.42 37.58
N TYR A 99 3.86 21.34 37.32
CA TYR A 99 3.51 22.75 37.19
C TYR A 99 2.67 23.14 35.98
N TYR A 100 2.46 22.18 35.05
CA TYR A 100 1.52 22.35 33.93
C TYR A 100 0.07 21.97 34.28
N ASP A 101 -0.15 21.22 35.40
CA ASP A 101 -1.47 20.75 35.84
C ASP A 101 -1.65 20.99 37.37
N ASN A 102 -1.69 22.27 37.77
CA ASN A 102 -1.98 22.71 39.14
C ASN A 102 -1.16 22.00 40.24
N ASN A 103 0.10 21.73 39.98
CA ASN A 103 1.07 21.08 40.90
C ASN A 103 0.62 19.69 41.39
N LYS A 104 -0.17 18.97 40.57
CA LYS A 104 -0.49 17.58 40.88
C LYS A 104 0.78 16.73 40.90
N ILE A 105 0.84 15.80 41.85
CA ILE A 105 1.94 14.85 41.91
C ILE A 105 1.83 13.84 40.78
N VAL A 106 2.85 13.79 39.92
CA VAL A 106 2.94 12.87 38.79
C VAL A 106 4.13 11.95 39.00
N ARG A 107 3.89 10.63 38.87
CA ARG A 107 4.91 9.61 38.91
C ARG A 107 5.54 9.43 37.56
N ILE A 108 6.86 9.66 37.48
CA ILE A 108 7.64 9.50 36.25
C ILE A 108 8.56 8.29 36.38
N LYS A 109 8.50 7.39 35.41
CA LYS A 109 9.33 6.19 35.36
C LYS A 109 10.76 6.55 34.96
N LEU A 110 11.73 6.03 35.68
CA LEU A 110 13.16 6.19 35.41
C LEU A 110 13.79 4.84 35.01
N SER A 111 14.92 4.91 34.33
CA SER A 111 15.77 3.74 34.10
C SER A 111 16.84 3.66 35.18
N PRO A 112 16.83 2.61 36.03
CA PRO A 112 17.80 2.51 37.17
C PRO A 112 19.24 2.43 36.70
N THR A 113 19.51 1.97 35.51
CA THR A 113 20.85 1.85 34.93
C THR A 113 21.45 3.18 34.49
N LEU A 114 20.60 4.22 34.31
CA LEU A 114 20.99 5.52 33.79
C LEU A 114 21.18 6.53 34.92
N ASN A 115 22.11 7.46 34.73
CA ASN A 115 22.27 8.60 35.59
C ASN A 115 21.08 9.59 35.48
N PRO A 116 20.84 10.50 36.44
CA PRO A 116 19.78 11.51 36.37
C PRO A 116 19.75 12.27 35.03
N SER A 117 20.88 12.84 34.62
CA SER A 117 21.01 13.56 33.36
C SER A 117 20.69 12.69 32.12
N GLN A 118 21.11 11.42 32.13
CA GLN A 118 20.83 10.49 31.05
C GLN A 118 19.33 10.12 30.98
N ASN A 119 18.64 10.03 32.11
CA ASN A 119 17.19 9.83 32.15
C ASN A 119 16.45 11.01 31.51
N VAL A 120 16.84 12.24 31.84
CA VAL A 120 16.29 13.47 31.20
C VAL A 120 16.55 13.45 29.69
N GLN A 121 17.79 13.19 29.28
CA GLN A 121 18.15 13.11 27.85
C GLN A 121 17.34 12.01 27.10
N LYS A 122 17.05 10.89 27.77
CA LYS A 122 16.24 9.82 27.19
C LYS A 122 14.84 10.32 26.83
N TYR A 123 14.14 11.04 27.72
CA TYR A 123 12.83 11.61 27.46
C TYR A 123 12.84 12.61 26.30
N TYR A 124 13.85 13.49 26.25
CA TYR A 124 14.00 14.41 25.11
C TYR A 124 14.36 13.70 23.80
N LYS A 125 15.15 12.62 23.85
CA LYS A 125 15.45 11.79 22.69
C LYS A 125 14.18 11.11 22.17
N ASP A 126 13.37 10.57 23.08
CA ASP A 126 12.11 9.90 22.73
C ASP A 126 11.08 10.92 22.18
N TYR A 127 11.03 12.14 22.72
CA TYR A 127 10.24 13.24 22.15
C TYR A 127 10.68 13.59 20.72
N ARG A 128 11.98 13.77 20.48
CA ARG A 128 12.49 14.07 19.14
C ARG A 128 12.17 12.94 18.15
N ARG A 129 12.33 11.70 18.56
CA ARG A 129 11.98 10.53 17.76
C ARG A 129 10.49 10.48 17.42
N ALA A 130 9.63 10.78 18.39
CA ALA A 130 8.18 10.81 18.17
C ALA A 130 7.80 11.94 17.20
N LYS A 131 8.42 13.12 17.32
CA LYS A 131 8.21 14.25 16.39
C LYS A 131 8.61 13.90 14.97
N THR A 132 9.81 13.37 14.75
CA THR A 132 10.26 12.95 13.40
C THR A 132 9.39 11.83 12.84
N ARG A 133 8.97 10.88 13.69
CA ARG A 133 8.05 9.81 13.27
C ARG A 133 6.71 10.36 12.80
N GLU A 134 6.13 11.32 13.51
CA GLU A 134 4.87 11.96 13.14
C GLU A 134 4.98 12.65 11.77
N GLU A 135 6.03 13.45 11.55
CA GLU A 135 6.32 14.13 10.28
C GLU A 135 6.44 13.12 9.12
N MET A 136 7.21 12.05 9.33
CA MET A 136 7.40 11.00 8.31
C MET A 136 6.12 10.21 8.03
N LEU A 137 5.37 9.83 9.08
CA LEU A 137 4.12 9.09 8.93
C LEU A 137 3.05 9.91 8.20
N THR A 138 2.95 11.20 8.50
CA THR A 138 2.00 12.10 7.81
C THR A 138 2.25 12.11 6.31
N VAL A 139 3.51 12.24 5.88
CA VAL A 139 3.88 12.21 4.46
C VAL A 139 3.63 10.83 3.85
N GLN A 140 3.97 9.76 4.56
CA GLN A 140 3.78 8.39 4.07
C GLN A 140 2.30 8.02 3.92
N ILE A 141 1.45 8.42 4.86
CA ILE A 141 0.00 8.21 4.80
C ILE A 141 -0.60 8.98 3.62
N ALA A 142 -0.19 10.23 3.42
CA ALA A 142 -0.67 11.03 2.29
C ALA A 142 -0.30 10.38 0.94
N LYS A 143 0.95 9.90 0.78
CA LYS A 143 1.40 9.16 -0.41
C LYS A 143 0.60 7.86 -0.60
N ALA A 144 0.41 7.07 0.45
CA ALA A 144 -0.33 5.81 0.37
C ALA A 144 -1.81 6.03 0.02
N LYS A 145 -2.44 7.12 0.51
CA LYS A 145 -3.81 7.49 0.15
C LYS A 145 -3.92 7.93 -1.32
N ALA A 146 -2.97 8.70 -1.82
CA ALA A 146 -2.93 9.08 -3.23
C ALA A 146 -2.75 7.84 -4.14
N GLU A 147 -1.87 6.92 -3.76
CA GLU A 147 -1.68 5.65 -4.46
C GLU A 147 -2.95 4.79 -4.46
N LEU A 148 -3.67 4.75 -3.33
CA LEU A 148 -4.95 4.05 -3.22
C LEU A 148 -6.01 4.65 -4.16
N GLN A 149 -6.09 5.99 -4.25
CA GLN A 149 -7.01 6.67 -5.16
C GLN A 149 -6.68 6.35 -6.62
N TYR A 150 -5.40 6.34 -6.99
CA TYR A 150 -4.95 5.97 -8.33
C TYR A 150 -5.39 4.54 -8.69
N ILE A 151 -5.10 3.56 -7.83
CA ILE A 151 -5.49 2.16 -8.07
C ILE A 151 -7.01 2.00 -8.14
N SER A 152 -7.79 2.77 -7.36
CA SER A 152 -9.25 2.77 -7.45
C SER A 152 -9.73 3.31 -8.79
N ALA A 153 -9.12 4.37 -9.32
CA ALA A 153 -9.44 4.91 -10.64
C ALA A 153 -9.11 3.90 -11.77
N VAL A 154 -7.96 3.22 -11.67
CA VAL A 154 -7.59 2.14 -12.61
C VAL A 154 -8.61 1.01 -12.57
N GLN A 155 -9.08 0.63 -11.38
CA GLN A 155 -10.09 -0.43 -11.23
C GLN A 155 -11.43 -0.03 -11.86
N GLU A 156 -11.84 1.23 -11.74
CA GLU A 156 -13.02 1.76 -12.44
C GLU A 156 -12.83 1.75 -13.96
N SER A 157 -11.66 2.14 -14.47
CA SER A 157 -11.33 2.10 -15.89
C SER A 157 -11.37 0.68 -16.43
N LEU A 158 -10.86 -0.30 -15.67
CA LEU A 158 -10.96 -1.74 -16.00
C LEU A 158 -12.41 -2.21 -16.06
N GLY A 159 -13.28 -1.72 -15.18
CA GLY A 159 -14.72 -2.06 -15.19
C GLY A 159 -15.47 -1.50 -16.39
N ARG A 160 -14.98 -0.40 -16.98
CA ARG A 160 -15.57 0.26 -18.16
C ARG A 160 -14.96 -0.20 -19.48
N ALA A 161 -13.83 -0.91 -19.46
CA ALA A 161 -13.14 -1.32 -20.67
C ALA A 161 -13.98 -2.26 -21.53
N GLU A 162 -14.23 -1.87 -22.78
CA GLU A 162 -15.03 -2.60 -23.75
C GLU A 162 -14.17 -3.28 -24.82
N SER A 163 -12.89 -2.94 -24.91
CA SER A 163 -11.98 -3.45 -25.91
C SER A 163 -10.71 -4.10 -25.33
N GLU A 164 -10.17 -5.08 -26.05
CA GLU A 164 -8.90 -5.72 -25.69
C GLU A 164 -7.73 -4.73 -25.75
N ARG A 165 -7.85 -3.71 -26.61
CA ARG A 165 -6.87 -2.64 -26.73
C ARG A 165 -6.80 -1.80 -25.44
N GLU A 166 -7.95 -1.38 -24.91
CA GLU A 166 -8.03 -0.63 -23.65
C GLU A 166 -7.42 -1.43 -22.48
N LEU A 167 -7.74 -2.74 -22.37
CA LEU A 167 -7.12 -3.59 -21.35
C LEU A 167 -5.59 -3.67 -21.48
N THR A 168 -5.09 -3.64 -22.73
CA THR A 168 -3.65 -3.66 -23.00
C THR A 168 -3.01 -2.32 -22.63
N GLU A 169 -3.67 -1.20 -22.90
CA GLU A 169 -3.22 0.15 -22.53
C GLU A 169 -3.17 0.29 -21.01
N ILE A 170 -4.22 -0.10 -20.28
CA ILE A 170 -4.25 -0.10 -18.81
C ILE A 170 -3.16 -1.02 -18.23
N ARG A 171 -2.94 -2.18 -18.84
CA ARG A 171 -1.86 -3.07 -18.43
C ARG A 171 -0.49 -2.43 -18.60
N GLN A 172 -0.27 -1.73 -19.72
CA GLN A 172 0.99 -1.04 -19.96
C GLN A 172 1.20 0.09 -18.95
N GLU A 173 0.16 0.85 -18.64
CA GLU A 173 0.20 1.87 -17.60
C GLU A 173 0.62 1.29 -16.24
N LEU A 174 0.03 0.15 -15.83
CA LEU A 174 0.41 -0.54 -14.59
C LEU A 174 1.86 -1.08 -14.62
N VAL A 175 2.40 -1.39 -15.80
CA VAL A 175 3.81 -1.75 -15.97
C VAL A 175 4.71 -0.53 -15.82
N ASP A 176 4.36 0.59 -16.44
CA ASP A 176 5.13 1.82 -16.44
C ASP A 176 5.18 2.43 -15.01
N GLU A 177 4.08 2.34 -14.27
CA GLU A 177 3.99 2.71 -12.85
C GLU A 177 4.63 1.68 -11.89
N GLY A 178 5.14 0.55 -12.41
CA GLY A 178 5.90 -0.45 -11.65
C GLY A 178 5.05 -1.44 -10.84
N TYR A 179 3.75 -1.49 -10.99
CA TYR A 179 2.87 -2.47 -10.34
C TYR A 179 2.92 -3.85 -10.97
N LEU A 180 3.28 -3.92 -12.26
CA LEU A 180 3.48 -5.15 -13.01
C LEU A 180 4.92 -5.24 -13.53
N LYS A 181 5.47 -6.44 -13.48
CA LYS A 181 6.72 -6.72 -14.19
C LYS A 181 6.45 -6.80 -15.68
N ASN A 182 7.27 -6.09 -16.47
CA ASN A 182 7.24 -6.21 -17.91
C ASN A 182 7.52 -7.68 -18.29
N ARG A 183 6.48 -8.39 -18.75
CA ARG A 183 6.61 -9.75 -19.29
C ARG A 183 7.08 -9.73 -20.75
N ASN A 184 8.02 -8.84 -21.11
CA ASN A 184 8.77 -9.11 -22.31
C ASN A 184 9.66 -10.32 -21.98
N PRO A 185 9.48 -11.45 -22.60
CA PRO A 185 10.48 -12.47 -22.64
C PRO A 185 11.62 -11.90 -23.51
N LYS A 186 12.48 -11.04 -22.93
CA LYS A 186 13.82 -10.86 -23.46
C LYS A 186 14.34 -12.26 -23.61
N GLY A 187 14.47 -12.67 -24.86
CA GLY A 187 14.73 -14.02 -25.30
C GLY A 187 15.63 -14.77 -24.35
N ARG A 188 15.13 -15.82 -23.79
CA ARG A 188 15.95 -16.95 -23.41
C ARG A 188 16.47 -17.59 -24.71
N ASN A 189 17.28 -16.83 -25.44
CA ASN A 189 18.29 -17.41 -26.28
C ASN A 189 19.35 -18.00 -25.32
N LYS A 190 18.97 -19.02 -24.57
CA LYS A 190 19.93 -20.07 -24.23
C LYS A 190 20.29 -20.67 -25.57
N ALA A 191 21.41 -20.19 -26.12
CA ALA A 191 22.11 -20.94 -27.16
C ALA A 191 22.11 -22.38 -26.67
N LEU A 192 21.43 -23.26 -27.40
CA LEU A 192 21.52 -24.69 -27.22
C LEU A 192 23.04 -24.99 -27.34
N LYS A 193 23.70 -25.24 -26.20
CA LYS A 193 25.03 -25.80 -26.21
C LYS A 193 24.90 -27.16 -26.93
N LEU A 194 25.23 -27.16 -28.21
CA LEU A 194 25.42 -28.38 -28.93
C LEU A 194 26.48 -29.17 -28.17
N LEU A 195 26.09 -30.32 -27.64
CA LEU A 195 27.01 -31.28 -27.06
C LEU A 195 27.98 -31.72 -28.16
N PRO A 196 29.32 -31.78 -27.90
CA PRO A 196 30.25 -32.30 -28.89
C PRO A 196 29.89 -33.76 -29.23
N PRO A 197 30.11 -34.20 -30.47
CA PRO A 197 29.87 -35.57 -30.85
C PRO A 197 30.72 -36.50 -29.96
N LYS A 198 30.12 -37.59 -29.51
CA LYS A 198 30.83 -38.66 -28.81
C LYS A 198 31.70 -39.38 -29.83
N GLU A 199 33.03 -39.42 -29.62
CA GLU A 199 33.95 -40.34 -30.28
C GLU A 199 33.68 -41.78 -29.81
#